data_2c8c76d19bfdc120b4574c6dd10d429a
#
_entry.id   2c8c76d19bfdc120b4574c6dd10d429a
#
_cell.length_a   1.000
_cell.length_b   1.000
_cell.length_c   1.000
_cell.angle_alpha   90.00
_cell.angle_beta   90.00
_cell.angle_gamma   90.00
#
_symmetry.space_group_name_H-M   'P 1'
#
loop_
_entity.id
_entity.type
_entity.pdbx_description
1 polymer ?
#
loop_
_entity_poly.entity_id
_entity_poly.type
_entity_poly.pdbx_seq_one_letter_code
_entity_poly.pdbx_strand_id
1 'polypeptide(L)'
;MQDRLQIWGAGMAGLIAANVLRKHNPIVYEAKSELPHNHKALLRFRTDKVSIATGIPFKKVSIRKAIWYDGKLYNESNLKFDNLYSQKVTGTVAKRSIENFHGEVRYIAPHDFVERLAEGVEIEYNHKVEQPSGGVAISTLPMPLNMKISGLADSTKYECKEICSVNFFIEEPFVDVYQTIYDVDENTPFYRLSISGNEGIFEGRKEVIDALSEKDPNFNLVRPILREYFGIKDAEFTIPAKVVQPLGKIIPVDDTARRNNILNLSRERQIYSLGRFATWRQIMLDDVIGDIDVIEKIMKQDNYNKTLYMCNR
;
A
#
# COMPACT_ATOMS: atom_id res chain seq x y z
N MET A 1 0.82 -29.07 21.79
CA MET A 1 0.20 -28.43 20.62
C MET A 1 1.28 -27.60 19.96
N GLN A 2 1.50 -27.78 18.67
CA GLN A 2 2.46 -26.96 17.94
C GLN A 2 1.83 -25.55 17.85
N ASP A 3 2.54 -24.51 18.30
CA ASP A 3 2.03 -23.15 18.26
C ASP A 3 1.73 -22.76 16.81
N ARG A 4 0.49 -22.36 16.55
CA ARG A 4 0.04 -21.94 15.22
C ARG A 4 0.78 -20.67 14.81
N LEU A 5 1.05 -20.53 13.51
CA LEU A 5 1.58 -19.28 12.94
C LEU A 5 0.59 -18.15 13.15
N GLN A 6 1.04 -17.09 13.81
CA GLN A 6 0.23 -15.88 14.02
C GLN A 6 0.54 -14.84 12.95
N ILE A 7 -0.48 -14.14 12.49
CA ILE A 7 -0.34 -12.97 11.61
C ILE A 7 -1.02 -11.79 12.29
N TRP A 8 -0.28 -10.71 12.50
CA TRP A 8 -0.80 -9.52 13.17
C TRP A 8 -1.18 -8.46 12.17
N GLY A 9 -2.49 -8.17 12.06
CA GLY A 9 -3.13 -7.24 11.15
C GLY A 9 -3.69 -7.91 9.91
N ALA A 10 -5.01 -7.72 9.68
CA ALA A 10 -5.72 -8.17 8.49
C ALA A 10 -5.68 -7.16 7.32
N GLY A 11 -4.63 -6.33 7.26
CA GLY A 11 -4.36 -5.50 6.10
C GLY A 11 -3.91 -6.34 4.89
N MET A 12 -3.76 -5.71 3.71
CA MET A 12 -3.37 -6.40 2.47
C MET A 12 -2.17 -7.32 2.62
N ALA A 13 -1.09 -6.88 3.26
CA ALA A 13 0.10 -7.70 3.43
C ALA A 13 -0.16 -8.91 4.33
N GLY A 14 -0.95 -8.74 5.40
CA GLY A 14 -1.33 -9.83 6.29
C GLY A 14 -2.22 -10.86 5.63
N LEU A 15 -3.23 -10.43 4.89
CA LEU A 15 -4.12 -11.33 4.16
C LEU A 15 -3.40 -12.07 3.02
N ILE A 16 -2.49 -11.40 2.29
CA ILE A 16 -1.63 -12.06 1.31
C ILE A 16 -0.77 -13.13 2.00
N ALA A 17 -0.15 -12.81 3.14
CA ALA A 17 0.65 -13.78 3.89
C ALA A 17 -0.19 -14.96 4.38
N ALA A 18 -1.39 -14.71 4.93
CA ALA A 18 -2.29 -15.77 5.37
C ALA A 18 -2.69 -16.71 4.23
N ASN A 19 -2.96 -16.12 3.06
CA ASN A 19 -3.31 -16.88 1.87
C ASN A 19 -2.15 -17.74 1.36
N VAL A 20 -0.97 -17.15 1.21
CA VAL A 20 0.24 -17.83 0.70
C VAL A 20 0.74 -18.91 1.67
N LEU A 21 0.60 -18.65 2.97
CA LEU A 21 1.07 -19.54 4.04
C LEU A 21 -0.02 -20.46 4.60
N ARG A 22 -1.12 -20.71 3.88
CA ARG A 22 -2.24 -21.58 4.31
C ARG A 22 -1.80 -22.94 4.84
N LYS A 23 -0.73 -23.52 4.29
CA LYS A 23 -0.17 -24.79 4.76
C LYS A 23 0.29 -24.80 6.21
N HIS A 24 0.57 -23.62 6.79
CA HIS A 24 0.92 -23.44 8.19
C HIS A 24 -0.29 -23.19 9.09
N ASN A 25 -1.51 -23.26 8.54
CA ASN A 25 -2.76 -22.98 9.25
C ASN A 25 -2.70 -21.71 10.10
N PRO A 26 -2.42 -20.55 9.49
CA PRO A 26 -2.23 -19.30 10.23
C PRO A 26 -3.55 -18.83 10.87
N ILE A 27 -3.42 -18.10 11.99
CA ILE A 27 -4.50 -17.31 12.57
C ILE A 27 -4.14 -15.82 12.42
N VAL A 28 -5.10 -15.03 11.96
CA VAL A 28 -4.92 -13.57 11.77
C VAL A 28 -5.60 -12.82 12.90
N TYR A 29 -4.89 -11.93 13.58
CA TYR A 29 -5.42 -11.07 14.62
C TYR A 29 -5.65 -9.67 14.06
N GLU A 30 -6.89 -9.18 14.13
CA GLU A 30 -7.29 -7.85 13.64
C GLU A 30 -7.93 -7.05 14.78
N ALA A 31 -7.41 -5.85 15.02
CA ALA A 31 -7.91 -4.99 16.09
C ALA A 31 -9.29 -4.39 15.81
N LYS A 32 -9.68 -4.29 14.53
CA LYS A 32 -11.00 -3.81 14.11
C LYS A 32 -12.04 -4.92 14.16
N SER A 33 -13.31 -4.52 14.10
CA SER A 33 -14.46 -5.45 14.09
C SER A 33 -14.73 -6.06 12.71
N GLU A 34 -14.07 -5.57 11.67
CA GLU A 34 -14.28 -5.97 10.28
C GLU A 34 -13.00 -5.81 9.45
N LEU A 35 -12.99 -6.39 8.25
CA LEU A 35 -11.90 -6.20 7.30
C LEU A 35 -11.72 -4.71 6.96
N PRO A 36 -10.48 -4.26 6.81
CA PRO A 36 -10.21 -2.89 6.41
C PRO A 36 -10.67 -2.64 4.96
N HIS A 37 -11.89 -2.13 4.79
CA HIS A 37 -12.45 -1.76 3.49
C HIS A 37 -11.78 -0.54 2.82
N ASN A 38 -10.66 -0.06 3.35
CA ASN A 38 -10.03 1.19 2.94
C ASN A 38 -9.24 1.11 1.61
N HIS A 39 -9.30 0.00 0.89
CA HIS A 39 -8.59 -0.16 -0.38
C HIS A 39 -9.51 0.01 -1.60
N LYS A 40 -10.32 1.04 -1.59
CA LYS A 40 -10.99 1.51 -2.83
C LYS A 40 -10.02 2.19 -3.79
N ALA A 41 -8.72 2.18 -3.49
CA ALA A 41 -7.70 2.61 -4.44
C ALA A 41 -7.59 1.59 -5.56
N LEU A 42 -7.34 2.08 -6.78
CA LEU A 42 -6.99 1.24 -7.91
C LEU A 42 -5.73 0.41 -7.58
N LEU A 43 -5.91 -0.85 -7.23
CA LEU A 43 -4.81 -1.75 -6.90
C LEU A 43 -4.10 -2.18 -8.17
N ARG A 44 -3.03 -1.48 -8.51
CA ARG A 44 -2.19 -1.75 -9.68
C ARG A 44 -0.86 -2.34 -9.26
N PHE A 45 -0.65 -3.57 -9.64
CA PHE A 45 0.58 -4.31 -9.38
C PHE A 45 1.52 -4.21 -10.58
N ARG A 46 2.83 -4.23 -10.32
CA ARG A 46 3.87 -4.20 -11.36
C ARG A 46 4.03 -5.57 -12.02
N THR A 47 3.73 -6.62 -11.28
CA THR A 47 3.87 -8.02 -11.71
C THR A 47 2.60 -8.81 -11.36
N ASP A 48 2.49 -10.00 -11.89
CA ASP A 48 1.43 -10.97 -11.56
C ASP A 48 1.76 -11.89 -10.37
N LYS A 49 2.88 -11.66 -9.69
CA LYS A 49 3.35 -12.53 -8.59
C LYS A 49 2.30 -12.74 -7.50
N VAL A 50 1.60 -11.67 -7.12
CA VAL A 50 0.53 -11.77 -6.11
C VAL A 50 -0.64 -12.58 -6.65
N SER A 51 -1.05 -12.37 -7.91
CA SER A 51 -2.09 -13.15 -8.57
C SER A 51 -1.75 -14.64 -8.59
N ILE A 52 -0.53 -14.98 -9.00
CA ILE A 52 -0.05 -16.38 -9.05
C ILE A 52 -0.01 -16.98 -7.65
N ALA A 53 0.57 -16.28 -6.68
CA ALA A 53 0.75 -16.80 -5.32
C ALA A 53 -0.56 -17.01 -4.56
N THR A 54 -1.56 -16.16 -4.82
CA THR A 54 -2.88 -16.23 -4.16
C THR A 54 -3.92 -17.03 -4.96
N GLY A 55 -3.65 -17.31 -6.23
CA GLY A 55 -4.62 -17.94 -7.16
C GLY A 55 -5.78 -17.01 -7.56
N ILE A 56 -5.74 -15.74 -7.20
CA ILE A 56 -6.76 -14.75 -7.55
C ILE A 56 -6.38 -14.09 -8.87
N PRO A 57 -7.18 -14.21 -9.94
CA PRO A 57 -6.80 -13.71 -11.26
C PRO A 57 -6.83 -12.17 -11.31
N PHE A 58 -5.77 -11.58 -11.86
CA PHE A 58 -5.66 -10.15 -12.10
C PHE A 58 -5.83 -9.84 -13.59
N LYS A 59 -6.43 -8.69 -13.89
CA LYS A 59 -6.55 -8.19 -15.27
C LYS A 59 -5.24 -7.51 -15.68
N LYS A 60 -4.59 -8.05 -16.73
CA LYS A 60 -3.42 -7.41 -17.35
C LYS A 60 -3.87 -6.22 -18.20
N VAL A 61 -3.22 -5.08 -18.01
CA VAL A 61 -3.52 -3.82 -18.71
C VAL A 61 -2.25 -3.11 -19.15
N SER A 62 -2.36 -2.32 -20.21
CA SER A 62 -1.32 -1.37 -20.60
C SER A 62 -1.72 0.01 -20.13
N ILE A 63 -0.83 0.72 -19.47
CA ILE A 63 -1.10 2.06 -18.95
C ILE A 63 -0.37 3.12 -19.77
N ARG A 64 -1.01 4.27 -19.89
CA ARG A 64 -0.41 5.51 -20.35
C ARG A 64 -0.24 6.45 -19.17
N LYS A 65 0.88 7.16 -19.15
CA LYS A 65 1.15 8.21 -18.17
C LYS A 65 1.34 9.53 -18.88
N ALA A 66 0.99 10.60 -18.22
CA ALA A 66 1.28 11.96 -18.68
C ALA A 66 1.64 12.84 -17.48
N ILE A 67 2.24 13.98 -17.75
CA ILE A 67 2.47 15.05 -16.80
C ILE A 67 1.60 16.22 -17.21
N TRP A 68 0.88 16.79 -16.26
CA TRP A 68 0.17 18.05 -16.40
C TRP A 68 1.01 19.19 -15.83
N TYR A 69 1.26 20.20 -16.65
CA TYR A 69 1.96 21.39 -16.24
C TYR A 69 1.60 22.55 -17.17
N ASP A 70 1.25 23.70 -16.57
CA ASP A 70 0.97 24.96 -17.29
C ASP A 70 -0.05 24.77 -18.45
N GLY A 71 -1.20 24.14 -18.11
CA GLY A 71 -2.29 23.93 -19.07
C GLY A 71 -2.00 22.93 -20.19
N LYS A 72 -0.96 22.08 -20.07
CA LYS A 72 -0.57 21.13 -21.13
C LYS A 72 -0.23 19.74 -20.56
N LEU A 73 -0.48 18.73 -21.40
CA LEU A 73 -0.05 17.35 -21.16
C LEU A 73 1.29 17.07 -21.86
N TYR A 74 2.23 16.50 -21.09
CA TYR A 74 3.54 16.06 -21.56
C TYR A 74 3.62 14.54 -21.46
N ASN A 75 4.13 13.90 -22.50
CA ASN A 75 4.28 12.44 -22.61
C ASN A 75 5.66 11.93 -22.18
N GLU A 76 6.45 12.79 -21.56
CA GLU A 76 7.78 12.49 -21.03
C GLU A 76 8.05 13.33 -19.80
N SER A 77 8.98 12.89 -18.94
CA SER A 77 9.47 13.66 -17.81
C SER A 77 10.85 14.25 -18.08
N ASN A 78 11.20 15.21 -17.24
CA ASN A 78 12.52 15.78 -17.15
C ASN A 78 12.80 16.13 -15.68
N LEU A 79 14.04 16.53 -15.39
CA LEU A 79 14.46 16.83 -14.02
C LEU A 79 13.58 17.92 -13.36
N LYS A 80 13.10 18.92 -14.13
CA LYS A 80 12.21 19.97 -13.63
C LYS A 80 10.89 19.35 -13.15
N PHE A 81 10.25 18.53 -13.97
CA PHE A 81 8.97 17.91 -13.63
C PHE A 81 9.10 16.92 -12.47
N ASP A 82 10.17 16.13 -12.44
CA ASP A 82 10.45 15.22 -11.34
C ASP A 82 10.62 15.96 -10.01
N ASN A 83 11.33 17.09 -10.01
CA ASN A 83 11.52 17.93 -8.85
C ASN A 83 10.22 18.60 -8.39
N LEU A 84 9.44 19.19 -9.32
CA LEU A 84 8.12 19.77 -9.01
C LEU A 84 7.18 18.73 -8.43
N TYR A 85 7.12 17.54 -9.02
CA TYR A 85 6.31 16.45 -8.50
C TYR A 85 6.74 16.06 -7.07
N SER A 86 8.05 15.89 -6.85
CA SER A 86 8.58 15.56 -5.54
C SER A 86 8.22 16.63 -4.50
N GLN A 87 8.44 17.90 -4.84
CA GLN A 87 8.09 19.04 -3.99
C GLN A 87 6.60 19.04 -3.64
N LYS A 88 5.73 18.86 -4.63
CA LYS A 88 4.28 18.87 -4.45
C LYS A 88 3.79 17.72 -3.57
N VAL A 89 4.40 16.54 -3.70
CA VAL A 89 4.02 15.34 -2.94
C VAL A 89 4.57 15.33 -1.52
N THR A 90 5.84 15.72 -1.34
CA THR A 90 6.57 15.53 -0.06
C THR A 90 6.94 16.84 0.63
N GLY A 91 6.81 17.97 -0.05
CA GLY A 91 7.28 19.27 0.42
C GLY A 91 8.80 19.43 0.31
N THR A 92 9.51 18.48 -0.30
CA THR A 92 10.97 18.52 -0.49
C THR A 92 11.33 17.98 -1.87
N VAL A 93 12.44 18.48 -2.42
CA VAL A 93 13.01 17.90 -3.63
C VAL A 93 13.76 16.63 -3.24
N ALA A 94 13.33 15.49 -3.74
CA ALA A 94 13.98 14.20 -3.56
C ALA A 94 14.27 13.58 -4.92
N LYS A 95 15.30 12.74 -5.02
CA LYS A 95 15.58 11.97 -6.24
C LYS A 95 14.41 11.04 -6.53
N ARG A 96 13.55 11.43 -7.45
CA ARG A 96 12.40 10.67 -7.89
C ARG A 96 12.19 10.91 -9.37
N SER A 97 12.15 9.85 -10.16
CA SER A 97 11.85 9.92 -11.59
C SER A 97 10.45 9.42 -11.90
N ILE A 98 9.79 10.05 -12.85
CA ILE A 98 8.56 9.57 -13.45
C ILE A 98 8.95 8.96 -14.78
N GLU A 99 8.79 7.64 -14.92
CA GLU A 99 9.30 6.87 -16.04
C GLU A 99 8.18 6.05 -16.70
N ASN A 100 8.50 5.45 -17.85
CA ASN A 100 7.66 4.50 -18.58
C ASN A 100 6.29 5.08 -18.93
N PHE A 101 6.27 6.13 -19.77
CA PHE A 101 5.05 6.84 -20.14
C PHE A 101 4.12 6.04 -21.05
N HIS A 102 4.63 5.11 -21.84
CA HIS A 102 3.87 4.36 -22.82
C HIS A 102 4.08 2.85 -22.66
N GLY A 103 2.98 2.11 -22.78
CA GLY A 103 3.03 0.64 -22.86
C GLY A 103 3.47 -0.08 -21.58
N GLU A 104 3.53 0.59 -20.45
CA GLU A 104 3.86 -0.06 -19.20
C GLU A 104 2.74 -1.02 -18.78
N VAL A 105 3.10 -2.29 -18.61
CA VAL A 105 2.15 -3.31 -18.17
C VAL A 105 1.90 -3.19 -16.68
N ARG A 106 0.62 -3.29 -16.30
CA ARG A 106 0.15 -3.41 -14.92
C ARG A 106 -0.87 -4.53 -14.80
N TYR A 107 -1.06 -4.99 -13.58
CA TYR A 107 -2.01 -6.03 -13.24
C TYR A 107 -2.97 -5.46 -12.21
N ILE A 108 -4.26 -5.55 -12.50
CA ILE A 108 -5.33 -4.98 -11.67
C ILE A 108 -6.00 -6.10 -10.92
N ALA A 109 -6.00 -5.98 -9.60
CA ALA A 109 -6.76 -6.88 -8.75
C ALA A 109 -8.28 -6.66 -8.93
N PRO A 110 -9.10 -7.70 -8.78
CA PRO A 110 -10.56 -7.55 -8.78
C PRO A 110 -11.03 -6.68 -7.59
N HIS A 111 -12.24 -6.12 -7.68
CA HIS A 111 -12.80 -5.24 -6.64
C HIS A 111 -12.95 -5.95 -5.29
N ASP A 112 -13.31 -7.25 -5.33
CA ASP A 112 -13.49 -8.12 -4.19
C ASP A 112 -12.18 -8.83 -3.77
N PHE A 113 -11.02 -8.23 -4.08
CA PHE A 113 -9.72 -8.85 -3.82
C PHE A 113 -9.47 -9.09 -2.33
N VAL A 114 -9.85 -8.16 -1.47
CA VAL A 114 -9.67 -8.28 0.00
C VAL A 114 -10.53 -9.40 0.55
N GLU A 115 -11.77 -9.46 0.12
CA GLU A 115 -12.74 -10.49 0.49
C GLU A 115 -12.25 -11.88 0.05
N ARG A 116 -11.79 -12.00 -1.19
CA ARG A 116 -11.20 -13.26 -1.70
C ARG A 116 -9.93 -13.67 -0.96
N LEU A 117 -9.08 -12.72 -0.58
CA LEU A 117 -7.91 -13.03 0.25
C LEU A 117 -8.30 -13.55 1.64
N ALA A 118 -9.39 -13.05 2.20
CA ALA A 118 -9.88 -13.46 3.50
C ALA A 118 -10.67 -14.79 3.47
N GLU A 119 -11.10 -15.22 2.29
CA GLU A 119 -11.89 -16.46 2.16
C GLU A 119 -11.13 -17.67 2.66
N GLY A 120 -11.70 -18.37 3.64
CA GLY A 120 -11.11 -19.54 4.29
C GLY A 120 -9.89 -19.24 5.17
N VAL A 121 -9.65 -17.97 5.50
CA VAL A 121 -8.67 -17.54 6.50
C VAL A 121 -9.37 -17.37 7.84
N GLU A 122 -8.80 -17.94 8.92
CA GLU A 122 -9.29 -17.72 10.27
C GLU A 122 -8.83 -16.34 10.76
N ILE A 123 -9.78 -15.44 11.01
CA ILE A 123 -9.52 -14.07 11.45
C ILE A 123 -10.22 -13.84 12.80
N GLU A 124 -9.46 -13.51 13.82
CA GLU A 124 -9.98 -13.01 15.08
C GLU A 124 -10.07 -11.49 15.04
N TYR A 125 -11.30 -10.99 14.93
CA TYR A 125 -11.61 -9.56 14.98
C TYR A 125 -11.68 -9.06 16.42
N ASN A 126 -11.59 -7.72 16.60
CA ASN A 126 -11.54 -7.07 17.92
C ASN A 126 -10.38 -7.57 18.79
N HIS A 127 -9.37 -8.18 18.18
CA HIS A 127 -8.20 -8.70 18.86
C HIS A 127 -7.01 -7.76 18.67
N LYS A 128 -6.79 -6.91 19.65
CA LYS A 128 -5.62 -6.02 19.66
C LYS A 128 -4.44 -6.73 20.29
N VAL A 129 -3.38 -6.94 19.51
CA VAL A 129 -2.13 -7.50 20.03
C VAL A 129 -1.44 -6.45 20.92
N GLU A 130 -1.28 -6.72 22.19
CA GLU A 130 -0.67 -5.82 23.17
C GLU A 130 0.70 -6.29 23.65
N GLN A 131 0.95 -7.58 23.56
CA GLN A 131 2.22 -8.22 23.91
C GLN A 131 2.44 -9.48 23.06
N PRO A 132 3.67 -9.96 22.92
CA PRO A 132 3.91 -11.24 22.25
C PRO A 132 3.26 -12.38 23.05
N SER A 133 2.44 -13.19 22.38
CA SER A 133 1.74 -14.32 22.98
C SER A 133 2.55 -15.61 23.02
N GLY A 134 3.84 -15.55 22.68
CA GLY A 134 4.68 -16.72 22.41
C GLY A 134 4.47 -17.28 21.01
N GLY A 135 5.36 -18.18 20.57
CA GLY A 135 5.32 -18.74 19.22
C GLY A 135 5.82 -17.80 18.14
N VAL A 136 5.59 -18.19 16.88
CA VAL A 136 6.05 -17.46 15.70
C VAL A 136 4.97 -16.52 15.19
N ALA A 137 5.33 -15.25 14.98
CA ALA A 137 4.42 -14.25 14.46
C ALA A 137 4.98 -13.56 13.20
N ILE A 138 4.12 -13.34 12.21
CA ILE A 138 4.37 -12.40 11.11
C ILE A 138 3.58 -11.13 11.40
N SER A 139 4.26 -10.02 11.60
CA SER A 139 3.61 -8.76 11.92
C SER A 139 3.58 -7.82 10.72
N THR A 140 2.38 -7.31 10.42
CA THR A 140 2.18 -6.22 9.45
C THR A 140 1.89 -4.88 10.14
N LEU A 141 1.93 -4.85 11.46
CA LEU A 141 1.74 -3.65 12.26
C LEU A 141 2.90 -2.66 12.03
N PRO A 142 2.68 -1.36 12.18
CA PRO A 142 3.75 -0.38 12.02
C PRO A 142 4.95 -0.65 12.94
N MET A 143 6.16 -0.43 12.45
CA MET A 143 7.41 -0.68 13.18
C MET A 143 7.41 -0.11 14.61
N PRO A 144 7.03 1.17 14.86
CA PRO A 144 7.01 1.70 16.23
C PRO A 144 6.06 0.94 17.15
N LEU A 145 4.96 0.40 16.61
CA LEU A 145 4.04 -0.43 17.38
C LEU A 145 4.64 -1.81 17.67
N ASN A 146 5.31 -2.42 16.69
CA ASN A 146 6.02 -3.68 16.89
C ASN A 146 7.10 -3.58 17.98
N MET A 147 7.91 -2.51 17.96
CA MET A 147 8.92 -2.26 18.99
C MET A 147 8.30 -2.10 20.37
N LYS A 148 7.22 -1.32 20.45
CA LYS A 148 6.45 -1.15 21.72
C LYS A 148 5.90 -2.47 22.26
N ILE A 149 5.22 -3.25 21.41
CA ILE A 149 4.63 -4.54 21.79
C ILE A 149 5.70 -5.53 22.26
N SER A 150 6.85 -5.56 21.55
CA SER A 150 7.96 -6.46 21.85
C SER A 150 8.72 -6.10 23.13
N GLY A 151 8.55 -4.89 23.65
CA GLY A 151 9.34 -4.37 24.77
C GLY A 151 10.81 -4.12 24.45
N LEU A 152 11.19 -4.11 23.17
CA LEU A 152 12.55 -3.83 22.74
C LEU A 152 12.81 -2.33 22.71
N ALA A 153 14.02 -1.94 23.12
CA ALA A 153 14.41 -0.53 23.09
C ALA A 153 14.59 -0.05 21.65
N ASP A 154 14.01 1.10 21.36
CA ASP A 154 14.13 1.77 20.05
C ASP A 154 14.12 3.28 20.24
N SER A 155 15.18 3.94 19.74
CA SER A 155 15.29 5.41 19.74
C SER A 155 14.97 6.01 18.36
N THR A 156 14.57 5.20 17.39
CA THR A 156 14.28 5.64 16.03
C THR A 156 12.98 6.44 16.00
N LYS A 157 13.02 7.62 15.41
CA LYS A 157 11.84 8.46 15.21
C LYS A 157 11.17 8.11 13.88
N TYR A 158 10.02 7.46 13.95
CA TYR A 158 9.20 7.09 12.79
C TYR A 158 8.14 8.14 12.51
N GLU A 159 8.13 8.64 11.28
CA GLU A 159 7.16 9.65 10.84
C GLU A 159 6.50 9.23 9.53
N CYS A 160 5.22 9.54 9.40
CA CYS A 160 4.45 9.35 8.18
C CYS A 160 3.81 10.67 7.74
N LYS A 161 3.64 10.84 6.43
CA LYS A 161 2.78 11.87 5.86
C LYS A 161 1.43 11.28 5.50
N GLU A 162 0.38 11.99 5.84
CA GLU A 162 -0.97 11.64 5.42
C GLU A 162 -1.14 11.82 3.90
N ILE A 163 -1.93 10.95 3.30
CA ILE A 163 -2.41 11.09 1.92
C ILE A 163 -3.92 11.20 1.98
N CYS A 164 -4.46 12.15 1.26
CA CYS A 164 -5.88 12.21 0.99
C CYS A 164 -6.13 11.80 -0.46
N SER A 165 -7.09 10.93 -0.64
CA SER A 165 -7.58 10.54 -1.97
C SER A 165 -9.07 10.78 -2.07
N VAL A 166 -9.53 11.13 -3.27
CA VAL A 166 -10.92 11.31 -3.59
C VAL A 166 -11.25 10.41 -4.77
N ASN A 167 -12.19 9.51 -4.54
CA ASN A 167 -12.68 8.62 -5.58
C ASN A 167 -13.76 9.33 -6.39
N PHE A 168 -13.83 9.04 -7.68
CA PHE A 168 -14.90 9.49 -8.55
C PHE A 168 -15.33 8.39 -9.51
N PHE A 169 -16.57 8.47 -9.96
CA PHE A 169 -17.12 7.60 -10.99
C PHE A 169 -17.54 8.42 -12.20
N ILE A 170 -17.39 7.83 -13.38
CA ILE A 170 -17.84 8.36 -14.66
C ILE A 170 -18.94 7.43 -15.15
N GLU A 171 -20.12 7.94 -15.53
CA GLU A 171 -21.27 7.11 -15.89
C GLU A 171 -21.01 6.27 -17.16
N GLU A 172 -20.30 6.83 -18.14
CA GLU A 172 -19.95 6.10 -19.34
C GLU A 172 -18.53 5.51 -19.22
N PRO A 173 -18.32 4.22 -19.56
CA PRO A 173 -17.00 3.60 -19.57
C PRO A 173 -16.13 4.29 -20.61
N PHE A 174 -15.12 4.98 -20.15
CA PHE A 174 -14.42 5.94 -20.98
C PHE A 174 -13.16 5.39 -21.65
N VAL A 175 -12.48 4.43 -21.05
CA VAL A 175 -11.15 3.99 -21.55
C VAL A 175 -10.86 2.53 -21.21
N ASP A 176 -10.48 1.74 -22.23
CA ASP A 176 -9.88 0.42 -22.03
C ASP A 176 -8.41 0.49 -21.53
N VAL A 177 -7.85 1.69 -21.50
CA VAL A 177 -6.47 1.95 -21.11
C VAL A 177 -6.46 2.75 -19.82
N TYR A 178 -5.82 2.19 -18.79
CA TYR A 178 -5.62 2.91 -17.54
C TYR A 178 -4.66 4.07 -17.75
N GLN A 179 -5.08 5.25 -17.34
CA GLN A 179 -4.26 6.45 -17.43
C GLN A 179 -3.85 6.92 -16.05
N THR A 180 -2.64 7.46 -15.97
CA THR A 180 -2.17 8.17 -14.78
C THR A 180 -1.61 9.51 -15.21
N ILE A 181 -2.12 10.58 -14.64
CA ILE A 181 -1.61 11.94 -14.85
C ILE A 181 -0.92 12.38 -13.56
N TYR A 182 0.35 12.71 -13.68
CA TYR A 182 1.12 13.36 -12.63
C TYR A 182 0.98 14.85 -12.78
N ASP A 183 0.27 15.46 -11.86
CA ASP A 183 0.05 16.89 -11.86
C ASP A 183 1.14 17.58 -11.06
N VAL A 184 1.98 18.32 -11.76
CA VAL A 184 3.10 19.05 -11.18
C VAL A 184 2.85 20.55 -11.10
N ASP A 185 1.68 21.02 -11.54
CA ASP A 185 1.27 22.40 -11.45
C ASP A 185 0.96 22.79 -10.00
N GLU A 186 1.59 23.84 -9.49
CA GLU A 186 1.41 24.28 -8.10
C GLU A 186 0.02 24.82 -7.82
N ASN A 187 -0.71 25.25 -8.86
CA ASN A 187 -2.04 25.84 -8.74
C ASN A 187 -3.16 24.80 -8.59
N THR A 188 -2.87 23.52 -8.76
CA THR A 188 -3.87 22.44 -8.61
C THR A 188 -3.75 21.74 -7.26
N PRO A 189 -4.88 21.26 -6.69
CA PRO A 189 -4.88 20.71 -5.32
C PRO A 189 -4.35 19.27 -5.24
N PHE A 190 -4.20 18.57 -6.36
CA PHE A 190 -3.77 17.17 -6.38
C PHE A 190 -2.46 17.01 -7.15
N TYR A 191 -1.76 15.94 -6.85
CA TYR A 191 -0.49 15.63 -7.49
C TYR A 191 -0.56 14.39 -8.39
N ARG A 192 -1.65 13.61 -8.32
CA ARG A 192 -1.83 12.44 -9.17
C ARG A 192 -3.30 12.14 -9.39
N LEU A 193 -3.64 11.93 -10.65
CA LEU A 193 -4.95 11.43 -11.06
C LEU A 193 -4.76 10.09 -11.76
N SER A 194 -5.68 9.18 -11.53
CA SER A 194 -5.68 7.87 -12.18
C SER A 194 -7.10 7.47 -12.51
N ILE A 195 -7.27 6.84 -13.67
CA ILE A 195 -8.56 6.33 -14.14
C ILE A 195 -8.43 4.88 -14.59
N SER A 196 -9.48 4.09 -14.38
CA SER A 196 -9.59 2.70 -14.78
C SER A 196 -11.05 2.39 -15.08
N GLY A 197 -11.38 2.24 -16.37
CA GLY A 197 -12.79 2.11 -16.78
C GLY A 197 -13.62 3.29 -16.30
N ASN A 198 -14.65 3.02 -15.50
CA ASN A 198 -15.54 4.03 -14.93
C ASN A 198 -15.04 4.65 -13.62
N GLU A 199 -13.99 4.10 -13.04
CA GLU A 199 -13.48 4.52 -11.74
C GLU A 199 -12.26 5.40 -11.88
N GLY A 200 -12.20 6.43 -11.07
CA GLY A 200 -11.04 7.30 -10.98
C GLY A 200 -10.71 7.66 -9.54
N ILE A 201 -9.48 8.11 -9.35
CA ILE A 201 -8.98 8.58 -8.08
C ILE A 201 -8.02 9.75 -8.31
N PHE A 202 -8.20 10.82 -7.57
CA PHE A 202 -7.17 11.83 -7.44
C PHE A 202 -6.60 11.85 -6.02
N GLU A 203 -5.30 12.03 -5.94
CA GLU A 203 -4.55 12.03 -4.70
C GLU A 203 -3.92 13.41 -4.50
N GLY A 204 -4.00 13.90 -3.27
CA GLY A 204 -3.42 15.17 -2.85
C GLY A 204 -2.94 15.11 -1.40
N ARG A 205 -2.33 16.20 -0.95
CA ARG A 205 -2.05 16.38 0.47
C ARG A 205 -3.37 16.63 1.19
N LYS A 206 -3.49 16.10 2.42
CA LYS A 206 -4.72 16.19 3.19
C LYS A 206 -5.19 17.63 3.37
N GLU A 207 -4.30 18.50 3.80
CA GLU A 207 -4.60 19.91 4.04
C GLU A 207 -5.12 20.66 2.79
N VAL A 208 -4.62 20.28 1.62
CA VAL A 208 -5.05 20.89 0.34
C VAL A 208 -6.43 20.37 -0.06
N ILE A 209 -6.67 19.07 0.09
CA ILE A 209 -7.98 18.46 -0.23
C ILE A 209 -9.04 18.90 0.77
N ASP A 210 -8.69 19.08 2.04
CA ASP A 210 -9.63 19.60 3.05
C ASP A 210 -10.06 21.03 2.72
N ALA A 211 -9.10 21.91 2.42
CA ALA A 211 -9.39 23.27 2.00
C ALA A 211 -10.24 23.34 0.71
N LEU A 212 -10.00 22.44 -0.25
CA LEU A 212 -10.84 22.31 -1.43
C LEU A 212 -12.25 21.87 -1.06
N SER A 213 -12.41 20.83 -0.25
CA SER A 213 -13.73 20.29 0.11
C SER A 213 -14.57 21.26 0.97
N GLU A 214 -13.93 22.14 1.74
CA GLU A 214 -14.61 23.22 2.47
C GLU A 214 -15.18 24.28 1.53
N LYS A 215 -14.45 24.64 0.48
CA LYS A 215 -14.87 25.65 -0.51
C LYS A 215 -15.82 25.09 -1.56
N ASP A 216 -15.68 23.84 -1.91
CA ASP A 216 -16.46 23.15 -2.94
C ASP A 216 -16.79 21.72 -2.48
N PRO A 217 -17.80 21.54 -1.61
CA PRO A 217 -18.17 20.23 -1.07
C PRO A 217 -18.51 19.19 -2.13
N ASN A 218 -18.99 19.63 -3.28
CA ASN A 218 -19.36 18.76 -4.41
C ASN A 218 -18.22 18.57 -5.42
N PHE A 219 -17.05 19.12 -5.17
CA PHE A 219 -15.90 19.07 -6.05
C PHE A 219 -16.19 19.55 -7.50
N ASN A 220 -17.06 20.54 -7.66
CA ASN A 220 -17.44 21.08 -8.98
C ASN A 220 -16.25 21.72 -9.69
N LEU A 221 -15.33 22.34 -8.93
CA LEU A 221 -14.10 22.96 -9.45
C LEU A 221 -13.13 21.93 -10.06
N VAL A 222 -13.25 20.67 -9.67
CA VAL A 222 -12.43 19.57 -10.22
C VAL A 222 -12.94 19.05 -11.55
N ARG A 223 -14.26 19.18 -11.82
CA ARG A 223 -14.90 18.66 -13.04
C ARG A 223 -14.29 19.20 -14.34
N PRO A 224 -14.07 20.50 -14.51
CA PRO A 224 -13.40 21.03 -15.70
C PRO A 224 -11.98 20.46 -15.88
N ILE A 225 -11.25 20.32 -14.79
CA ILE A 225 -9.87 19.79 -14.79
C ILE A 225 -9.87 18.32 -15.23
N LEU A 226 -10.79 17.49 -14.71
CA LEU A 226 -10.93 16.09 -15.11
C LEU A 226 -11.30 15.97 -16.60
N ARG A 227 -12.20 16.85 -17.09
CA ARG A 227 -12.54 16.90 -18.51
C ARG A 227 -11.31 17.21 -19.38
N GLU A 228 -10.53 18.20 -19.00
CA GLU A 228 -9.35 18.60 -19.73
C GLU A 228 -8.27 17.51 -19.75
N TYR A 229 -8.03 16.87 -18.58
CA TYR A 229 -7.00 15.85 -18.46
C TYR A 229 -7.32 14.57 -19.22
N PHE A 230 -8.56 14.15 -19.22
CA PHE A 230 -8.97 12.88 -19.81
C PHE A 230 -9.73 13.05 -21.14
N GLY A 231 -9.94 14.28 -21.60
CA GLY A 231 -10.69 14.56 -22.81
C GLY A 231 -12.17 14.20 -22.71
N ILE A 232 -12.71 14.08 -21.49
CA ILE A 232 -14.10 13.69 -21.24
C ILE A 232 -14.99 14.92 -21.46
N LYS A 233 -15.89 14.85 -22.46
CA LYS A 233 -16.92 15.86 -22.68
C LYS A 233 -18.22 15.37 -22.04
N ASP A 234 -18.90 16.24 -21.33
CA ASP A 234 -20.28 16.06 -20.85
C ASP A 234 -20.56 14.82 -19.95
N ALA A 235 -19.52 14.11 -19.49
CA ALA A 235 -19.71 13.03 -18.55
C ALA A 235 -20.16 13.54 -17.18
N GLU A 236 -21.15 12.90 -16.60
CA GLU A 236 -21.50 13.11 -15.21
C GLU A 236 -20.50 12.38 -14.31
N PHE A 237 -19.94 13.12 -13.37
CA PHE A 237 -19.06 12.57 -12.34
C PHE A 237 -19.83 12.45 -11.04
N THR A 238 -19.73 11.29 -10.41
CA THR A 238 -20.13 11.10 -9.02
C THR A 238 -18.91 11.01 -8.14
N ILE A 239 -18.88 11.78 -7.06
CA ILE A 239 -17.75 11.79 -6.11
C ILE A 239 -18.27 11.25 -4.77
N PRO A 240 -18.21 9.94 -4.53
CA PRO A 240 -18.87 9.32 -3.39
C PRO A 240 -18.07 9.46 -2.09
N ALA A 241 -16.75 9.54 -2.15
CA ALA A 241 -15.94 9.43 -0.94
C ALA A 241 -14.58 10.15 -1.02
N LYS A 242 -14.24 10.78 0.09
CA LYS A 242 -12.89 11.21 0.43
C LYS A 242 -12.30 10.22 1.43
N VAL A 243 -11.09 9.73 1.16
CA VAL A 243 -10.38 8.78 2.02
C VAL A 243 -9.08 9.39 2.50
N VAL A 244 -8.93 9.47 3.82
CA VAL A 244 -7.69 9.91 4.46
C VAL A 244 -6.91 8.68 4.90
N GLN A 245 -5.65 8.60 4.48
CA GLN A 245 -4.70 7.57 4.87
C GLN A 245 -3.65 8.18 5.81
N PRO A 246 -3.78 8.03 7.14
CA PRO A 246 -2.85 8.62 8.10
C PRO A 246 -1.41 8.12 7.92
N LEU A 247 -1.26 6.85 7.57
CA LEU A 247 0.03 6.23 7.26
C LEU A 247 0.27 6.21 5.74
N GLY A 248 0.04 7.32 5.04
CA GLY A 248 0.10 7.36 3.58
C GLY A 248 1.51 7.17 3.02
N LYS A 249 2.48 7.96 3.47
CA LYS A 249 3.89 7.88 3.06
C LYS A 249 4.80 7.86 4.26
N ILE A 250 5.63 6.82 4.36
CA ILE A 250 6.68 6.75 5.37
C ILE A 250 7.81 7.74 5.05
N ILE A 251 8.32 8.40 6.07
CA ILE A 251 9.57 9.15 6.01
C ILE A 251 10.70 8.14 6.22
N PRO A 252 11.70 8.07 5.33
CA PRO A 252 12.85 7.19 5.51
C PRO A 252 13.58 7.49 6.82
N VAL A 253 14.01 6.44 7.50
CA VAL A 253 14.86 6.49 8.70
C VAL A 253 16.24 5.92 8.37
N ASP A 254 17.18 5.99 9.31
CA ASP A 254 18.47 5.35 9.15
C ASP A 254 18.32 3.86 8.87
N ASP A 255 18.94 3.39 7.79
CA ASP A 255 18.77 2.02 7.30
C ASP A 255 19.38 0.99 8.25
N THR A 256 20.46 1.35 8.94
CA THR A 256 21.12 0.47 9.92
C THR A 256 20.26 0.29 11.15
N ALA A 257 19.72 1.37 11.71
CA ALA A 257 18.80 1.31 12.84
C ALA A 257 17.55 0.48 12.49
N ARG A 258 16.95 0.74 11.33
CA ARG A 258 15.79 -0.01 10.84
C ARG A 258 16.07 -1.51 10.71
N ARG A 259 17.19 -1.89 10.11
CA ARG A 259 17.59 -3.30 9.96
C ARG A 259 17.84 -3.97 11.31
N ASN A 260 18.51 -3.28 12.22
CA ASN A 260 18.73 -3.79 13.57
C ASN A 260 17.41 -4.07 14.29
N ASN A 261 16.42 -3.17 14.18
CA ASN A 261 15.10 -3.38 14.77
C ASN A 261 14.39 -4.62 14.19
N ILE A 262 14.44 -4.83 12.87
CA ILE A 262 13.90 -6.05 12.23
C ILE A 262 14.62 -7.31 12.75
N LEU A 263 15.94 -7.26 12.84
CA LEU A 263 16.74 -8.39 13.33
C LEU A 263 16.44 -8.70 14.80
N ASN A 264 16.33 -7.70 15.66
CA ASN A 264 16.03 -7.87 17.07
C ASN A 264 14.61 -8.45 17.26
N LEU A 265 13.61 -7.95 16.53
CA LEU A 265 12.24 -8.52 16.54
C LEU A 265 12.25 -10.01 16.17
N SER A 266 12.97 -10.38 15.10
CA SER A 266 13.00 -11.78 14.66
C SER A 266 13.79 -12.69 15.60
N ARG A 267 14.98 -12.26 16.06
CA ARG A 267 15.88 -13.09 16.90
C ARG A 267 15.39 -13.25 18.33
N GLU A 268 14.95 -12.15 18.95
CA GLU A 268 14.62 -12.15 20.38
C GLU A 268 13.14 -12.47 20.64
N ARG A 269 12.27 -12.22 19.67
CA ARG A 269 10.82 -12.36 19.85
C ARG A 269 10.14 -13.28 18.84
N GLN A 270 10.85 -13.77 17.82
CA GLN A 270 10.27 -14.54 16.70
C GLN A 270 9.14 -13.78 15.97
N ILE A 271 9.25 -12.45 15.90
CA ILE A 271 8.35 -11.57 15.20
C ILE A 271 8.98 -11.18 13.88
N TYR A 272 8.43 -11.65 12.77
CA TYR A 272 8.90 -11.35 11.42
C TYR A 272 8.10 -10.20 10.83
N SER A 273 8.78 -9.09 10.56
CA SER A 273 8.14 -7.89 9.99
C SER A 273 7.83 -8.07 8.51
N LEU A 274 6.58 -7.81 8.09
CA LEU A 274 6.14 -7.94 6.71
C LEU A 274 5.38 -6.70 6.24
N GLY A 275 5.69 -6.24 5.02
CA GLY A 275 5.03 -5.12 4.39
C GLY A 275 5.65 -3.77 4.75
N ARG A 276 5.12 -2.70 4.10
CA ARG A 276 5.70 -1.36 4.12
C ARG A 276 5.90 -0.79 5.51
N PHE A 277 4.88 -0.85 6.35
CA PHE A 277 4.90 -0.19 7.66
C PHE A 277 5.63 -1.01 8.72
N ALA A 278 5.56 -2.34 8.64
CA ALA A 278 6.26 -3.22 9.56
C ALA A 278 7.77 -3.24 9.30
N THR A 279 8.17 -3.17 8.04
CA THR A 279 9.60 -3.12 7.66
C THR A 279 10.14 -1.70 7.51
N TRP A 280 9.27 -0.69 7.59
CA TRP A 280 9.56 0.72 7.33
C TRP A 280 10.34 0.96 6.02
N ARG A 281 9.93 0.25 4.95
CA ARG A 281 10.53 0.32 3.61
C ARG A 281 9.55 0.86 2.59
N GLN A 282 10.05 1.59 1.60
CA GLN A 282 9.27 2.06 0.45
C GLN A 282 9.04 0.92 -0.56
N ILE A 283 8.29 -0.10 -0.16
CA ILE A 283 7.96 -1.26 -0.99
C ILE A 283 6.50 -1.20 -1.47
N MET A 284 6.23 -1.97 -2.51
CA MET A 284 4.90 -2.21 -3.05
C MET A 284 4.38 -3.58 -2.60
N LEU A 285 3.11 -3.87 -2.85
CA LEU A 285 2.53 -5.18 -2.51
C LEU A 285 3.15 -6.33 -3.32
N ASP A 286 3.68 -6.05 -4.51
CA ASP A 286 4.46 -7.03 -5.30
C ASP A 286 5.67 -7.58 -4.54
N ASP A 287 6.31 -6.73 -3.73
CA ASP A 287 7.52 -7.07 -3.01
C ASP A 287 7.25 -7.98 -1.80
N VAL A 288 6.00 -7.98 -1.32
CA VAL A 288 5.56 -8.78 -0.15
C VAL A 288 5.72 -10.28 -0.41
N ILE A 289 5.53 -10.76 -1.64
CA ILE A 289 5.70 -12.18 -1.97
C ILE A 289 7.15 -12.63 -1.74
N GLY A 290 8.12 -11.84 -2.20
CA GLY A 290 9.53 -12.13 -1.97
C GLY A 290 9.91 -12.09 -0.48
N ASP A 291 9.33 -11.16 0.28
CA ASP A 291 9.53 -11.09 1.73
C ASP A 291 8.94 -12.32 2.45
N ILE A 292 7.77 -12.80 2.03
CA ILE A 292 7.15 -14.03 2.58
C ILE A 292 8.05 -15.24 2.33
N ASP A 293 8.60 -15.39 1.12
CA ASP A 293 9.53 -16.48 0.78
C ASP A 293 10.77 -16.47 1.68
N VAL A 294 11.32 -15.27 1.97
CA VAL A 294 12.47 -15.12 2.88
C VAL A 294 12.06 -15.49 4.31
N ILE A 295 10.94 -14.99 4.81
CA ILE A 295 10.45 -15.30 6.16
C ILE A 295 10.22 -16.81 6.30
N GLU A 296 9.60 -17.46 5.33
CA GLU A 296 9.35 -18.91 5.39
C GLU A 296 10.66 -19.72 5.44
N LYS A 297 11.68 -19.30 4.69
CA LYS A 297 13.02 -19.93 4.75
C LYS A 297 13.64 -19.79 6.13
N ILE A 298 13.59 -18.59 6.72
CA ILE A 298 14.14 -18.34 8.07
C ILE A 298 13.38 -19.18 9.11
N MET A 299 12.07 -19.20 9.07
CA MET A 299 11.26 -20.01 9.99
C MET A 299 11.61 -21.51 9.92
N LYS A 300 11.85 -22.04 8.73
CA LYS A 300 12.30 -23.44 8.55
C LYS A 300 13.69 -23.67 9.14
N GLN A 301 14.60 -22.73 8.96
CA GLN A 301 15.97 -22.82 9.49
C GLN A 301 16.00 -22.71 11.00
N ASP A 302 15.20 -21.83 11.59
CA ASP A 302 15.08 -21.70 13.04
C ASP A 302 14.48 -22.95 13.67
N ASN A 303 13.47 -23.57 13.05
CA ASN A 303 12.92 -24.84 13.49
C ASN A 303 13.94 -25.97 13.41
N TYR A 304 14.76 -26.01 12.35
CA TYR A 304 15.83 -26.99 12.20
C TYR A 304 16.87 -26.83 13.32
N ASN A 305 17.33 -25.61 13.58
CA ASN A 305 18.30 -25.31 14.64
C ASN A 305 17.76 -25.67 16.04
N LYS A 306 16.47 -25.40 16.30
CA LYS A 306 15.81 -25.82 17.57
C LYS A 306 15.76 -27.34 17.69
N THR A 307 15.44 -28.06 16.63
CA THR A 307 15.39 -29.52 16.61
C THR A 307 16.77 -30.11 16.85
N LEU A 308 17.82 -29.59 16.19
CA LEU A 308 19.19 -30.00 16.43
C LEU A 308 19.64 -29.79 17.89
N TYR A 309 19.28 -28.63 18.46
CA TYR A 309 19.59 -28.34 19.86
C TYR A 309 18.90 -29.30 20.82
N MET A 310 17.64 -29.68 20.56
CA MET A 310 16.89 -30.65 21.36
C MET A 310 17.44 -32.08 21.21
N CYS A 311 17.95 -32.45 20.03
CA CYS A 311 18.55 -33.78 19.78
C CYS A 311 19.95 -33.92 20.42
N ASN A 312 20.62 -32.81 20.71
CA ASN A 312 21.98 -32.80 21.28
C ASN A 312 22.00 -32.62 22.82
N ARG A 313 20.84 -32.61 23.45
CA ARG A 313 20.63 -32.66 24.90
C ARG A 313 20.10 -34.03 25.33
#